data_26218a7c06c233670f4a8742bd48be74
#
_entry.id   26218a7c06c233670f4a8742bd48be74
#
_cell.length_a   1.000
_cell.length_b   1.000
_cell.length_c   1.000
_cell.angle_alpha   90.00
_cell.angle_beta   90.00
_cell.angle_gamma   90.00
#
_symmetry.space_group_name_H-M   'P 1'
#
loop_
_entity.id
_entity.type
_entity.pdbx_description
1 polymer ?
#
loop_
_entity_poly.entity_id
_entity_poly.type
_entity_poly.pdbx_seq_one_letter_code
_entity_poly.pdbx_strand_id
1 'polypeptide(L)'
;MGSINKINSKRRDTPAPEPPPTELSREPVRPSILVVDDEENFLKLLHWFLTQRGYDVATAASADDALSLLNGRAFSVALLDVKLGTGDGIHLLDQLTQRSPDLKVIMMTAYPTAGSIKQAFDKGAVRYLTKPVDLPELAEAIKLLS
;
A
#
# COMPACT_ATOMS: atom_id res chain seq x y z
N MET A 1 42.20 15.58 37.32
CA MET A 1 41.97 15.48 36.95
C MET A 1 41.46 15.39 36.50
N GLY A 2 41.29 15.39 36.51
CA GLY A 2 40.75 15.31 35.77
C GLY A 2 40.20 15.29 35.25
N SER A 3 40.54 15.51 35.15
CA SER A 3 40.07 15.53 34.41
C SER A 3 39.66 14.99 33.81
N ILE A 4 39.69 14.61 33.76
CA ILE A 4 39.40 14.11 33.12
C ILE A 4 38.51 13.76 32.87
N ASN A 5 38.43 13.73 33.19
CA ASN A 5 37.68 13.37 32.83
C ASN A 5 36.92 13.62 32.37
N LYS A 6 37.01 14.03 32.27
CA LYS A 6 36.35 14.27 31.72
C LYS A 6 36.05 14.17 30.86
N ILE A 7 36.37 13.81 30.57
CA ILE A 7 36.27 13.45 29.73
C ILE A 7 35.65 12.90 29.39
N ASN A 8 35.35 12.57 29.54
CA ASN A 8 34.76 11.99 29.16
C ASN A 8 33.82 12.04 29.01
N SER A 9 33.50 12.23 29.30
CA SER A 9 32.48 12.35 29.29
C SER A 9 31.84 12.91 28.34
N LYS A 10 32.07 13.24 27.79
CA LYS A 10 31.59 13.63 26.86
C LYS A 10 31.52 13.02 25.94
N ARG A 11 31.90 12.33 25.81
CA ARG A 11 31.90 11.68 24.95
C ARG A 11 31.08 10.79 24.93
N ARG A 12 30.75 10.48 25.65
CA ARG A 12 30.03 9.62 25.71
C ARG A 12 28.83 9.98 25.48
N ASP A 13 28.54 10.72 25.65
CA ASP A 13 27.47 11.17 25.36
C ASP A 13 27.40 11.43 24.07
N THR A 14 28.39 11.42 23.67
CA THR A 14 28.38 11.40 22.49
C THR A 14 28.64 10.31 22.15
N PRO A 15 28.11 9.99 22.23
CA PRO A 15 28.10 8.70 21.99
C PRO A 15 28.74 8.34 20.79
N ALA A 16 28.89 7.13 20.68
CA ALA A 16 29.42 6.62 19.48
C ALA A 16 28.62 7.14 18.34
N PRO A 17 29.21 7.31 17.19
CA PRO A 17 28.45 7.69 16.02
C PRO A 17 27.36 6.69 15.81
N GLU A 18 26.21 7.19 15.43
CA GLU A 18 25.10 6.30 15.17
C GLU A 18 25.34 5.52 13.92
N PRO A 19 24.85 4.31 13.86
CA PRO A 19 24.95 3.55 12.64
C PRO A 19 24.14 4.24 11.55
N PRO A 20 24.43 3.96 10.30
CA PRO A 20 23.65 4.54 9.21
C PRO A 20 22.19 4.21 9.39
N PRO A 21 21.31 5.13 9.08
CA PRO A 21 19.89 4.87 9.23
C PRO A 21 19.42 3.64 8.48
N THR A 22 20.11 3.30 7.41
CA THR A 22 19.69 2.15 6.61
C THR A 22 19.95 0.83 7.29
N GLU A 23 20.69 0.82 8.39
CA GLU A 23 21.08 -0.45 8.97
C GLU A 23 20.46 -0.73 10.30
N LEU A 24 20.53 0.20 11.23
CA LEU A 24 20.13 -0.11 12.58
C LEU A 24 19.08 0.79 13.13
N SER A 25 19.13 2.06 12.81
CA SER A 25 18.26 3.02 13.47
C SER A 25 17.01 3.34 12.67
N ARG A 26 16.95 2.97 11.42
CA ARG A 26 15.76 3.28 10.66
C ARG A 26 14.65 2.31 11.05
N GLU A 27 13.48 2.80 10.96
CA GLU A 27 12.33 1.98 11.23
C GLU A 27 12.12 0.99 10.11
N PRO A 28 11.41 -0.09 10.39
CA PRO A 28 11.05 -1.01 9.33
C PRO A 28 10.30 -0.28 8.24
N VAL A 29 10.58 -0.62 7.01
CA VAL A 29 9.86 -0.07 5.88
C VAL A 29 8.42 -0.54 5.94
N ARG A 30 7.48 0.38 5.86
CA ARG A 30 6.08 0.04 5.84
C ARG A 30 5.62 0.00 4.40
N PRO A 31 5.11 -1.15 3.96
CA PRO A 31 4.59 -1.20 2.61
C PRO A 31 3.46 -0.20 2.43
N SER A 32 3.42 0.42 1.28
CA SER A 32 2.39 1.40 0.96
C SER A 32 1.29 0.74 0.16
N ILE A 33 0.06 0.96 0.58
CA ILE A 33 -1.12 0.37 -0.03
C ILE A 33 -1.99 1.48 -0.57
N LEU A 34 -2.39 1.34 -1.83
CA LEU A 34 -3.35 2.24 -2.44
C LEU A 34 -4.70 1.54 -2.48
N VAL A 35 -5.74 2.19 -1.97
CA VAL A 35 -7.10 1.64 -2.00
C VAL A 35 -7.96 2.54 -2.86
N VAL A 36 -8.58 1.97 -3.88
CA VAL A 36 -9.41 2.72 -4.83
C VAL A 36 -10.81 2.14 -4.86
N ASP A 37 -11.79 2.92 -4.42
CA ASP A 37 -13.19 2.49 -4.35
C ASP A 37 -14.03 3.74 -4.22
N ASP A 38 -15.19 3.79 -4.87
CA ASP A 38 -16.03 4.97 -4.80
C ASP A 38 -16.92 5.01 -3.58
N GLU A 39 -16.92 3.96 -2.77
CA GLU A 39 -17.70 3.91 -1.54
C GLU A 39 -16.87 4.41 -0.38
N GLU A 40 -17.20 5.60 0.09
CA GLU A 40 -16.38 6.27 1.09
C GLU A 40 -16.26 5.50 2.40
N ASN A 41 -17.36 4.88 2.83
CA ASN A 41 -17.31 4.12 4.09
C ASN A 41 -16.39 2.92 3.98
N PHE A 42 -16.34 2.29 2.82
CA PHE A 42 -15.44 1.16 2.60
C PHE A 42 -13.97 1.63 2.61
N LEU A 43 -13.71 2.78 1.99
CA LEU A 43 -12.36 3.35 2.04
C LEU A 43 -11.92 3.62 3.48
N LYS A 44 -12.82 4.18 4.30
CA LYS A 44 -12.51 4.44 5.68
C LYS A 44 -12.23 3.17 6.46
N LEU A 45 -13.04 2.14 6.21
CA LEU A 45 -12.83 0.85 6.88
C LEU A 45 -11.49 0.26 6.53
N LEU A 46 -11.15 0.23 5.26
CA LEU A 46 -9.87 -0.36 4.85
C LEU A 46 -8.69 0.49 5.29
N HIS A 47 -8.84 1.81 5.27
CA HIS A 47 -7.79 2.67 5.77
C HIS A 47 -7.49 2.35 7.23
N TRP A 48 -8.55 2.28 8.06
CA TRP A 48 -8.36 1.96 9.47
C TRP A 48 -7.77 0.56 9.65
N PHE A 49 -8.35 -0.42 8.98
CA PHE A 49 -7.96 -1.82 9.17
C PHE A 49 -6.49 -2.04 8.79
N LEU A 50 -6.08 -1.50 7.65
CA LEU A 50 -4.73 -1.72 7.16
C LEU A 50 -3.70 -0.87 7.92
N THR A 51 -4.09 0.33 8.32
CA THR A 51 -3.20 1.15 9.13
C THR A 51 -2.91 0.47 10.47
N GLN A 52 -3.91 -0.16 11.07
CA GLN A 52 -3.70 -0.90 12.32
C GLN A 52 -2.71 -2.04 12.15
N ARG A 53 -2.56 -2.54 10.94
CA ARG A 53 -1.63 -3.63 10.66
C ARG A 53 -0.27 -3.13 10.23
N GLY A 54 -0.02 -1.84 10.28
CA GLY A 54 1.31 -1.29 10.03
C GLY A 54 1.57 -0.87 8.60
N TYR A 55 0.54 -0.81 7.76
CA TYR A 55 0.71 -0.35 6.39
C TYR A 55 0.52 1.15 6.30
N ASP A 56 1.17 1.76 5.30
CA ASP A 56 0.98 3.15 4.96
C ASP A 56 -0.09 3.20 3.86
N VAL A 57 -1.25 3.73 4.18
CA VAL A 57 -2.43 3.58 3.34
C VAL A 57 -2.86 4.92 2.75
N ALA A 58 -3.05 4.95 1.43
CA ALA A 58 -3.66 6.09 0.76
C ALA A 58 -4.94 5.60 0.08
N THR A 59 -5.95 6.45 0.07
CA THR A 59 -7.23 6.10 -0.51
C THR A 59 -7.58 7.06 -1.63
N ALA A 60 -8.31 6.56 -2.61
CA ALA A 60 -8.79 7.36 -3.73
C ALA A 60 -10.20 6.91 -4.06
N ALA A 61 -11.08 7.87 -4.34
CA ALA A 61 -12.46 7.58 -4.65
C ALA A 61 -12.72 7.55 -6.16
N SER A 62 -11.71 7.83 -6.96
CA SER A 62 -11.85 7.86 -8.42
C SER A 62 -10.55 7.45 -9.07
N ALA A 63 -10.64 7.12 -10.36
CA ALA A 63 -9.45 6.79 -11.13
C ALA A 63 -8.48 7.97 -11.20
N ASP A 64 -9.00 9.18 -11.39
CA ASP A 64 -8.13 10.36 -11.49
C ASP A 64 -7.37 10.59 -10.20
N ASP A 65 -8.05 10.45 -9.06
CA ASP A 65 -7.38 10.61 -7.77
C ASP A 65 -6.31 9.54 -7.59
N ALA A 66 -6.61 8.30 -7.98
CA ALA A 66 -5.64 7.22 -7.87
C ALA A 66 -4.40 7.49 -8.71
N LEU A 67 -4.59 7.95 -9.94
CA LEU A 67 -3.46 8.24 -10.81
C LEU A 67 -2.64 9.42 -10.29
N SER A 68 -3.30 10.41 -9.69
CA SER A 68 -2.59 11.53 -9.09
C SER A 68 -1.70 11.09 -7.94
N LEU A 69 -2.15 10.11 -7.16
CA LEU A 69 -1.36 9.63 -6.04
C LEU A 69 -0.08 8.91 -6.47
N LEU A 70 -0.05 8.38 -7.68
CA LEU A 70 1.16 7.74 -8.20
C LEU A 70 2.25 8.74 -8.55
N ASN A 71 1.90 10.01 -8.72
CA ASN A 71 2.90 11.01 -9.05
C ASN A 71 3.76 11.28 -7.83
N GLY A 72 4.99 10.83 -7.86
CA GLY A 72 5.92 11.06 -6.76
C GLY A 72 5.76 10.11 -5.59
N ARG A 73 4.97 9.05 -5.74
CA ARG A 73 4.79 8.10 -4.67
C ARG A 73 4.65 6.69 -5.23
N ALA A 74 5.38 5.76 -4.66
CA ALA A 74 5.31 4.36 -5.07
C ALA A 74 4.46 3.57 -4.07
N PHE A 75 3.73 2.59 -4.58
CA PHE A 75 2.92 1.70 -3.76
C PHE A 75 3.34 0.26 -4.03
N SER A 76 3.25 -0.57 -2.99
CA SER A 76 3.56 -2.00 -3.12
C SER A 76 2.35 -2.76 -3.63
N VAL A 77 1.17 -2.42 -3.12
CA VAL A 77 -0.07 -3.13 -3.46
C VAL A 77 -1.16 -2.10 -3.68
N ALA A 78 -2.04 -2.37 -4.62
CA ALA A 78 -3.25 -1.59 -4.82
C ALA A 78 -4.46 -2.49 -4.71
N LEU A 79 -5.49 -2.00 -4.03
CA LEU A 79 -6.79 -2.66 -3.93
C LEU A 79 -7.73 -1.84 -4.78
N LEU A 80 -8.36 -2.46 -5.76
CA LEU A 80 -9.04 -1.72 -6.81
C LEU A 80 -10.41 -2.32 -7.07
N ASP A 81 -11.46 -1.50 -6.93
CA ASP A 81 -12.81 -1.93 -7.27
C ASP A 81 -12.94 -2.01 -8.79
N VAL A 82 -13.57 -3.07 -9.26
CA VAL A 82 -13.81 -3.23 -10.69
C VAL A 82 -14.72 -2.12 -11.21
N LYS A 83 -15.65 -1.66 -10.39
CA LYS A 83 -16.61 -0.66 -10.80
C LYS A 83 -16.41 0.61 -9.97
N LEU A 84 -15.98 1.68 -10.60
CA LEU A 84 -15.70 2.94 -9.93
C LEU A 84 -16.69 4.00 -10.39
N GLY A 85 -17.81 4.10 -9.68
CA GLY A 85 -18.84 5.03 -10.08
C GLY A 85 -19.28 4.76 -11.50
N THR A 86 -19.07 5.70 -12.40
CA THR A 86 -19.32 5.50 -13.82
C THR A 86 -18.07 4.99 -14.54
N GLY A 87 -16.95 4.83 -13.84
CA GLY A 87 -15.71 4.43 -14.46
C GLY A 87 -15.50 2.93 -14.44
N ASP A 88 -14.38 2.54 -15.03
CA ASP A 88 -14.03 1.13 -15.20
C ASP A 88 -12.72 0.87 -14.49
N GLY A 89 -12.80 0.08 -13.41
CA GLY A 89 -11.60 -0.26 -12.64
C GLY A 89 -10.62 -1.11 -13.42
N ILE A 90 -11.09 -1.88 -14.41
CA ILE A 90 -10.16 -2.67 -15.22
C ILE A 90 -9.34 -1.75 -16.13
N HIS A 91 -9.94 -0.68 -16.61
CA HIS A 91 -9.19 0.31 -17.38
C HIS A 91 -8.13 0.96 -16.48
N LEU A 92 -8.49 1.29 -15.25
CA LEU A 92 -7.53 1.84 -14.32
C LEU A 92 -6.42 0.84 -14.00
N LEU A 93 -6.76 -0.43 -13.84
CA LEU A 93 -5.76 -1.48 -13.64
C LEU A 93 -4.71 -1.44 -14.75
N ASP A 94 -5.16 -1.35 -15.98
CA ASP A 94 -4.26 -1.31 -17.12
C ASP A 94 -3.32 -0.10 -17.04
N GLN A 95 -3.86 1.06 -16.67
CA GLN A 95 -3.05 2.27 -16.52
C GLN A 95 -2.06 2.14 -15.35
N LEU A 96 -2.48 1.56 -14.24
CA LEU A 96 -1.62 1.40 -13.08
C LEU A 96 -0.46 0.46 -13.38
N THR A 97 -0.74 -0.66 -14.04
CA THR A 97 0.32 -1.63 -14.32
C THR A 97 1.31 -1.08 -15.35
N GLN A 98 0.86 -0.24 -16.25
CA GLN A 98 1.77 0.39 -17.20
C GLN A 98 2.68 1.41 -16.54
N ARG A 99 2.16 2.18 -15.60
CA ARG A 99 2.93 3.21 -14.91
C ARG A 99 3.82 2.64 -13.81
N SER A 100 3.38 1.56 -13.19
CA SER A 100 4.08 0.96 -12.05
C SER A 100 4.12 -0.55 -12.23
N PRO A 101 5.04 -1.06 -13.04
CA PRO A 101 5.07 -2.50 -13.34
C PRO A 101 5.26 -3.38 -12.11
N ASP A 102 5.84 -2.86 -11.04
CA ASP A 102 6.07 -3.63 -9.83
C ASP A 102 4.89 -3.61 -8.87
N LEU A 103 3.88 -2.80 -9.16
CA LEU A 103 2.70 -2.71 -8.31
C LEU A 103 1.86 -3.97 -8.43
N LYS A 104 1.53 -4.56 -7.28
CA LYS A 104 0.67 -5.75 -7.25
C LYS A 104 -0.76 -5.30 -7.04
N VAL A 105 -1.65 -5.66 -7.94
CA VAL A 105 -3.03 -5.18 -7.90
C VAL A 105 -3.96 -6.33 -7.54
N ILE A 106 -4.79 -6.09 -6.52
CA ILE A 106 -5.86 -6.99 -6.10
C ILE A 106 -7.16 -6.32 -6.51
N MET A 107 -7.95 -7.00 -7.33
CA MET A 107 -9.26 -6.51 -7.73
C MET A 107 -10.30 -6.92 -6.71
N MET A 108 -11.32 -6.08 -6.52
CA MET A 108 -12.44 -6.36 -5.63
C MET A 108 -13.72 -6.01 -6.36
N THR A 109 -14.78 -6.79 -6.16
CA THR A 109 -16.06 -6.44 -6.75
C THR A 109 -17.22 -7.12 -6.03
N ALA A 110 -18.39 -6.46 -6.03
CA ALA A 110 -19.61 -7.05 -5.54
C ALA A 110 -20.26 -7.96 -6.58
N TYR A 111 -19.90 -7.79 -7.84
CA TYR A 111 -20.57 -8.50 -8.95
C TYR A 111 -19.55 -9.14 -9.88
N PRO A 112 -18.90 -10.23 -9.43
CA PRO A 112 -17.90 -10.88 -10.28
C PRO A 112 -18.55 -11.57 -11.46
N THR A 113 -17.94 -11.47 -12.61
CA THR A 113 -18.32 -12.23 -13.79
C THR A 113 -17.08 -12.94 -14.33
N ALA A 114 -17.29 -14.05 -15.05
CA ALA A 114 -16.17 -14.75 -15.65
C ALA A 114 -15.37 -13.83 -16.57
N GLY A 115 -16.08 -12.97 -17.31
CA GLY A 115 -15.40 -12.04 -18.22
C GLY A 115 -14.58 -11.01 -17.49
N SER A 116 -15.08 -10.42 -16.40
CA SER A 116 -14.32 -9.42 -15.68
C SER A 116 -13.13 -10.04 -14.95
N ILE A 117 -13.29 -11.25 -14.45
CA ILE A 117 -12.17 -11.97 -13.80
C ILE A 117 -11.07 -12.21 -14.82
N LYS A 118 -11.43 -12.73 -15.99
CA LYS A 118 -10.44 -13.00 -17.02
C LYS A 118 -9.74 -11.73 -17.47
N GLN A 119 -10.50 -10.65 -17.70
CA GLN A 119 -9.91 -9.38 -18.11
C GLN A 119 -8.94 -8.87 -17.06
N ALA A 120 -9.31 -8.99 -15.78
CA ALA A 120 -8.45 -8.49 -14.71
C ALA A 120 -7.11 -9.21 -14.71
N PHE A 121 -7.13 -10.55 -14.77
CA PHE A 121 -5.88 -11.28 -14.76
C PHE A 121 -5.09 -11.07 -16.05
N ASP A 122 -5.76 -10.97 -17.20
CA ASP A 122 -5.07 -10.68 -18.45
C ASP A 122 -4.35 -9.33 -18.40
N LYS A 123 -4.86 -8.39 -17.64
CA LYS A 123 -4.26 -7.05 -17.55
C LYS A 123 -3.35 -6.88 -16.35
N GLY A 124 -3.06 -7.95 -15.64
CA GLY A 124 -2.00 -7.93 -14.64
C GLY A 124 -2.44 -8.00 -13.20
N ALA A 125 -3.73 -8.17 -12.90
CA ALA A 125 -4.16 -8.38 -11.53
C ALA A 125 -3.57 -9.68 -11.00
N VAL A 126 -3.19 -9.68 -9.72
CA VAL A 126 -2.62 -10.88 -9.10
C VAL A 126 -3.62 -11.61 -8.22
N ARG A 127 -4.70 -10.95 -7.83
CA ARG A 127 -5.76 -11.55 -7.03
C ARG A 127 -7.09 -10.89 -7.39
N TYR A 128 -8.17 -11.59 -7.08
CA TYR A 128 -9.51 -11.09 -7.33
C TYR A 128 -10.38 -11.54 -6.17
N LEU A 129 -10.96 -10.57 -5.45
CA LEU A 129 -11.77 -10.86 -4.28
C LEU A 129 -13.20 -10.37 -4.49
N THR A 130 -14.15 -11.11 -3.93
CA THR A 130 -15.56 -10.77 -4.02
C THR A 130 -15.97 -10.02 -2.76
N LYS A 131 -16.77 -8.96 -2.92
CA LYS A 131 -17.34 -8.25 -1.79
C LYS A 131 -18.58 -8.98 -1.30
N PRO A 132 -18.85 -8.99 0.00
CA PRO A 132 -18.08 -8.31 1.05
C PRO A 132 -16.75 -9.00 1.27
N VAL A 133 -15.70 -8.21 1.41
CA VAL A 133 -14.35 -8.73 1.52
C VAL A 133 -14.14 -9.28 2.92
N ASP A 134 -13.59 -10.49 2.98
CA ASP A 134 -13.18 -11.09 4.24
C ASP A 134 -11.87 -10.41 4.64
N LEU A 135 -11.90 -9.62 5.73
CA LEU A 135 -10.73 -8.83 6.11
C LEU A 135 -9.52 -9.69 6.46
N PRO A 136 -9.65 -10.80 7.19
CA PRO A 136 -8.50 -11.68 7.39
C PRO A 136 -7.92 -12.22 6.08
N GLU A 137 -8.76 -12.57 5.13
CA GLU A 137 -8.29 -13.04 3.83
C GLU A 137 -7.55 -11.94 3.09
N LEU A 138 -8.08 -10.71 3.15
CA LEU A 138 -7.42 -9.58 2.52
C LEU A 138 -6.06 -9.31 3.15
N ALA A 139 -6.00 -9.35 4.48
CA ALA A 139 -4.75 -9.13 5.18
C ALA A 139 -3.70 -10.15 4.78
N GLU A 140 -4.11 -11.42 4.66
CA GLU A 140 -3.20 -12.48 4.26
C GLU A 140 -2.71 -12.28 2.83
N ALA A 141 -3.61 -11.90 1.93
CA ALA A 141 -3.24 -11.67 0.54
C ALA A 141 -2.23 -10.53 0.42
N ILE A 142 -2.46 -9.45 1.16
CA ILE A 142 -1.53 -8.31 1.13
C ILE A 142 -0.18 -8.71 1.71
N LYS A 143 -0.20 -9.46 2.80
CA LYS A 143 1.04 -9.88 3.44
C LYS A 143 1.90 -10.69 2.50
N LEU A 144 1.29 -11.56 1.71
CA LEU A 144 2.03 -12.38 0.76
C LEU A 144 2.59 -11.57 -0.41
N LEU A 145 2.00 -10.43 -0.71
CA LEU A 145 2.39 -9.61 -1.86
C LEU A 145 3.31 -8.45 -1.49
N SER A 146 3.38 -8.09 -0.22
CA SER A 146 4.15 -6.91 0.20
C SER A 146 5.49 -7.23 0.85
#